data_46a73b7aa73404d8cd79742e680eda73
#
_entry.id   46a73b7aa73404d8cd79742e680eda73
#
_cell.length_a   1.000
_cell.length_b   1.000
_cell.length_c   1.000
_cell.angle_alpha   90.00
_cell.angle_beta   90.00
_cell.angle_gamma   90.00
#
_symmetry.space_group_name_H-M   'P 1'
#
loop_
_entity.id
_entity.type
_entity.pdbx_description
1 polymer ?
#
loop_
_entity_poly.entity_id
_entity_poly.type
_entity_poly.pdbx_seq_one_letter_code
_entity_poly.pdbx_strand_id
1 'polypeptide(L)'
;MTYNEDLKREIPTGWKVETLFKNSLTKLIKTGIPTFEGEKIYLPTACISEDRITDTTTKITYENRESRANMMPIPNSVWFAKMKNTNKHLYFGDYSQDRIKQIILSTGMCGLECPDYALEYLWNFIQNKQFEDTKDVLASGAIQPAINNNDLNSIWVLVPDISVLKMYSQRVKPLLEMKYNNEEENFKLEKLRDFLLPMLMNGQIKVG
;
A
#
# COMPACT_ATOMS: atom_id res chain seq x y z
N MET A 1 16.52 17.04 -22.17
CA MET A 1 16.37 17.35 -20.75
C MET A 1 15.94 18.81 -20.65
N THR A 2 15.08 19.13 -19.69
CA THR A 2 14.58 20.49 -19.41
C THR A 2 14.68 20.71 -17.91
N TYR A 3 15.20 21.87 -17.49
CA TYR A 3 15.28 22.19 -16.06
C TYR A 3 13.88 22.47 -15.49
N ASN A 4 13.59 21.90 -14.33
CA ASN A 4 12.34 22.11 -13.61
C ASN A 4 12.60 22.83 -12.29
N GLU A 5 11.94 23.95 -12.07
CA GLU A 5 12.11 24.81 -10.90
C GLU A 5 11.61 24.18 -9.59
N ASP A 6 10.51 23.41 -9.66
CA ASP A 6 9.90 22.79 -8.46
C ASP A 6 10.79 21.67 -7.91
N LEU A 7 11.34 20.86 -8.81
CA LEU A 7 12.25 19.75 -8.44
C LEU A 7 13.71 20.19 -8.35
N LYS A 8 14.05 21.40 -8.78
CA LYS A 8 15.42 21.96 -8.84
C LYS A 8 16.42 21.03 -9.53
N ARG A 9 15.99 20.37 -10.60
CA ARG A 9 16.82 19.43 -11.39
C ARG A 9 16.32 19.35 -12.82
N GLU A 10 17.16 18.81 -13.68
CA GLU A 10 16.76 18.45 -15.03
C GLU A 10 15.83 17.23 -15.06
N ILE A 11 14.80 17.30 -15.88
CA ILE A 11 13.85 16.23 -16.15
C ILE A 11 13.79 15.93 -17.67
N PRO A 12 13.35 14.76 -18.09
CA PRO A 12 13.12 14.47 -19.51
C PRO A 12 12.15 15.48 -20.14
N THR A 13 12.45 15.92 -21.34
CA THR A 13 11.58 16.85 -22.09
C THR A 13 10.22 16.18 -22.33
N GLY A 14 9.14 16.92 -22.09
CA GLY A 14 7.76 16.43 -22.22
C GLY A 14 7.16 15.80 -20.95
N TRP A 15 8.01 15.48 -19.96
CA TRP A 15 7.48 15.01 -18.67
C TRP A 15 6.95 16.19 -17.85
N LYS A 16 5.94 15.91 -17.00
CA LYS A 16 5.31 16.92 -16.15
C LYS A 16 5.71 16.72 -14.70
N VAL A 17 5.65 17.81 -13.94
CA VAL A 17 5.76 17.79 -12.48
C VAL A 17 4.42 18.23 -11.93
N GLU A 18 3.81 17.38 -11.12
CA GLU A 18 2.48 17.60 -10.53
C GLU A 18 2.56 17.29 -9.03
N THR A 19 1.57 17.72 -8.26
CA THR A 19 1.52 17.36 -6.84
C THR A 19 0.83 16.03 -6.63
N LEU A 20 1.17 15.29 -5.57
CA LEU A 20 0.56 13.99 -5.29
C LEU A 20 -0.95 14.07 -5.04
N PHE A 21 -1.45 15.23 -4.61
CA PHE A 21 -2.88 15.46 -4.40
C PHE A 21 -3.64 15.79 -5.70
N LYS A 22 -2.98 16.48 -6.63
CA LYS A 22 -3.56 16.90 -7.92
C LYS A 22 -2.64 16.52 -9.06
N ASN A 23 -2.86 15.35 -9.62
CA ASN A 23 -2.11 14.87 -10.76
C ASN A 23 -2.95 13.93 -11.62
N SER A 24 -2.41 13.56 -12.77
CA SER A 24 -3.07 12.69 -13.74
C SER A 24 -2.94 11.19 -13.42
N LEU A 25 -2.11 10.82 -12.45
CA LEU A 25 -1.80 9.42 -12.13
C LEU A 25 -2.48 8.92 -10.86
N THR A 26 -2.93 9.80 -9.96
CA THR A 26 -3.47 9.37 -8.67
C THR A 26 -4.79 10.04 -8.34
N LYS A 27 -5.62 9.29 -7.63
CA LYS A 27 -6.82 9.81 -6.99
C LYS A 27 -6.86 9.33 -5.55
N LEU A 28 -7.05 10.26 -4.62
CA LEU A 28 -7.12 9.93 -3.19
C LEU A 28 -8.32 9.04 -2.88
N ILE A 29 -8.07 7.93 -2.21
CA ILE A 29 -9.13 7.05 -1.71
C ILE A 29 -9.71 7.67 -0.45
N LYS A 30 -11.01 7.92 -0.46
CA LYS A 30 -11.73 8.54 0.66
C LYS A 30 -11.92 7.53 1.80
N THR A 31 -11.94 8.06 3.01
CA THR A 31 -12.34 7.30 4.20
C THR A 31 -13.82 6.91 4.10
N GLY A 32 -14.12 5.70 4.48
CA GLY A 32 -15.45 5.10 4.44
C GLY A 32 -15.40 3.72 3.81
N ILE A 33 -16.21 2.81 4.34
CA ILE A 33 -16.36 1.46 3.79
C ILE A 33 -17.86 1.17 3.64
N PRO A 34 -18.24 0.44 2.58
CA PRO A 34 -19.61 -0.04 2.45
C PRO A 34 -19.94 -1.04 3.56
N THR A 35 -21.22 -1.24 3.84
CA THR A 35 -21.67 -2.34 4.68
C THR A 35 -21.25 -3.68 4.07
N PHE A 36 -20.88 -4.62 4.92
CA PHE A 36 -20.51 -5.97 4.51
C PHE A 36 -21.07 -6.98 5.50
N GLU A 37 -21.32 -8.18 5.04
CA GLU A 37 -21.76 -9.30 5.87
C GLU A 37 -20.55 -10.18 6.24
N GLY A 38 -20.67 -10.87 7.39
CA GLY A 38 -19.62 -11.75 7.88
C GLY A 38 -18.43 -11.03 8.48
N GLU A 39 -17.29 -11.73 8.50
CA GLU A 39 -16.06 -11.21 9.09
C GLU A 39 -15.05 -10.76 8.02
N LYS A 40 -14.34 -9.69 8.32
CA LYS A 40 -13.13 -9.25 7.58
C LYS A 40 -11.94 -9.12 8.52
N ILE A 41 -10.76 -9.20 7.95
CA ILE A 41 -9.51 -8.99 8.68
C ILE A 41 -9.27 -7.49 8.78
N TYR A 42 -9.10 -6.97 9.96
CA TYR A 42 -8.66 -5.59 10.17
C TYR A 42 -7.14 -5.53 10.25
N LEU A 43 -6.55 -4.66 9.46
CA LEU A 43 -5.12 -4.40 9.44
C LEU A 43 -4.82 -2.99 10.01
N PRO A 44 -4.63 -2.86 11.33
CA PRO A 44 -4.02 -1.67 11.90
C PRO A 44 -2.60 -1.49 11.35
N THR A 45 -2.07 -0.27 11.39
CA THR A 45 -0.70 -0.01 10.90
C THR A 45 0.36 -0.82 11.64
N ALA A 46 0.09 -1.28 12.87
CA ALA A 46 0.97 -2.16 13.63
C ALA A 46 1.18 -3.53 12.95
N CYS A 47 0.17 -4.03 12.24
CA CYS A 47 0.21 -5.32 11.54
C CYS A 47 0.89 -5.26 10.16
N ILE A 48 1.57 -4.15 9.85
CA ILE A 48 2.34 -3.98 8.63
C ILE A 48 3.78 -3.67 9.04
N SER A 49 4.74 -4.36 8.43
CA SER A 49 6.17 -4.10 8.57
C SER A 49 6.78 -3.92 7.19
N GLU A 50 7.31 -2.73 6.93
CA GLU A 50 7.75 -2.32 5.60
C GLU A 50 6.63 -2.50 4.56
N ASP A 51 6.73 -3.49 3.69
CA ASP A 51 5.76 -3.80 2.65
C ASP A 51 5.02 -5.15 2.87
N ARG A 52 5.10 -5.72 4.08
CA ARG A 52 4.53 -7.03 4.43
C ARG A 52 3.46 -6.92 5.49
N ILE A 53 2.41 -7.72 5.34
CA ILE A 53 1.41 -7.95 6.38
C ILE A 53 1.98 -9.00 7.33
N THR A 54 2.12 -8.65 8.61
CA THR A 54 2.74 -9.50 9.64
C THR A 54 1.73 -10.18 10.55
N ASP A 55 0.50 -9.67 10.61
CA ASP A 55 -0.58 -10.25 11.42
C ASP A 55 -1.94 -10.07 10.73
N THR A 56 -2.73 -11.14 10.74
CA THR A 56 -4.09 -11.20 10.17
C THR A 56 -5.09 -11.78 11.17
N THR A 57 -4.79 -11.74 12.45
CA THR A 57 -5.60 -12.39 13.50
C THR A 57 -6.82 -11.57 13.90
N THR A 58 -6.75 -10.24 13.75
CA THR A 58 -7.85 -9.34 14.14
C THR A 58 -8.98 -9.41 13.13
N LYS A 59 -10.11 -10.01 13.55
CA LYS A 59 -11.33 -10.09 12.75
C LYS A 59 -12.37 -9.08 13.26
N ILE A 60 -13.10 -8.50 12.33
CA ILE A 60 -14.16 -7.53 12.59
C ILE A 60 -15.39 -7.84 11.76
N THR A 61 -16.56 -7.52 12.30
CA THR A 61 -17.79 -7.35 11.52
C THR A 61 -18.04 -5.86 11.26
N TYR A 62 -19.00 -5.55 10.40
CA TYR A 62 -19.32 -4.14 10.11
C TYR A 62 -19.77 -3.39 11.37
N GLU A 63 -20.57 -4.02 12.23
CA GLU A 63 -21.14 -3.45 13.44
C GLU A 63 -20.11 -3.32 14.58
N ASN A 64 -19.17 -4.27 14.67
CA ASN A 64 -18.22 -4.39 15.78
C ASN A 64 -16.80 -3.86 15.43
N ARG A 65 -16.70 -3.05 14.37
CA ARG A 65 -15.39 -2.52 13.97
C ARG A 65 -14.97 -1.33 14.80
N GLU A 66 -13.68 -1.20 15.01
CA GLU A 66 -13.10 0.04 15.53
C GLU A 66 -13.36 1.20 14.55
N SER A 67 -13.49 2.43 15.06
CA SER A 67 -13.69 3.62 14.24
C SER A 67 -12.57 3.85 13.22
N ARG A 68 -11.35 3.38 13.53
CA ARG A 68 -10.20 3.44 12.63
C ARG A 68 -10.21 2.38 11.53
N ALA A 69 -10.97 1.31 11.65
CA ALA A 69 -11.16 0.28 10.62
C ALA A 69 -12.12 0.80 9.54
N ASN A 70 -11.67 1.75 8.73
CA ASN A 70 -12.54 2.52 7.84
C ASN A 70 -11.90 2.91 6.50
N MET A 71 -10.91 2.13 6.04
CA MET A 71 -10.29 2.29 4.72
C MET A 71 -10.38 0.97 3.97
N MET A 72 -10.99 0.98 2.80
CA MET A 72 -11.14 -0.21 1.96
C MET A 72 -10.14 -0.16 0.81
N PRO A 73 -9.24 -1.15 0.69
CA PRO A 73 -8.37 -1.25 -0.47
C PRO A 73 -9.20 -1.55 -1.73
N ILE A 74 -8.69 -1.07 -2.85
CA ILE A 74 -9.27 -1.29 -4.19
C ILE A 74 -8.18 -1.76 -5.14
N PRO A 75 -8.53 -2.41 -6.26
CA PRO A 75 -7.56 -2.75 -7.31
C PRO A 75 -6.82 -1.51 -7.81
N ASN A 76 -5.59 -1.70 -8.25
CA ASN A 76 -4.72 -0.64 -8.75
C ASN A 76 -4.59 0.53 -7.78
N SER A 77 -4.20 0.21 -6.54
CA SER A 77 -3.95 1.21 -5.50
C SER A 77 -2.66 0.97 -4.73
N VAL A 78 -2.04 2.07 -4.32
CA VAL A 78 -0.87 2.07 -3.45
C VAL A 78 -1.21 2.77 -2.14
N TRP A 79 -0.60 2.31 -1.05
CA TRP A 79 -0.92 2.73 0.29
C TRP A 79 0.34 2.97 1.11
N PHE A 80 0.36 4.02 1.90
CA PHE A 80 1.45 4.31 2.82
C PHE A 80 0.93 4.79 4.18
N ALA A 81 1.69 4.55 5.24
CA ALA A 81 1.36 5.02 6.58
C ALA A 81 1.57 6.54 6.67
N LYS A 82 0.58 7.24 7.25
CA LYS A 82 0.61 8.70 7.43
C LYS A 82 1.53 9.17 8.56
N MET A 83 1.86 8.31 9.49
CA MET A 83 2.65 8.66 10.68
C MET A 83 4.11 8.91 10.31
N LYS A 84 4.72 9.87 11.00
CA LYS A 84 6.15 10.17 10.92
C LYS A 84 7.00 8.96 11.33
N ASN A 85 8.18 8.83 10.73
CA ASN A 85 9.13 7.74 11.00
C ASN A 85 8.50 6.35 10.83
N THR A 86 7.55 6.21 9.91
CA THR A 86 6.83 4.97 9.68
C THR A 86 6.90 4.60 8.20
N ASN A 87 7.83 3.72 7.88
CA ASN A 87 8.04 3.20 6.52
C ASN A 87 7.20 1.93 6.33
N LYS A 88 5.90 2.10 6.03
CA LYS A 88 4.95 1.02 5.85
C LYS A 88 4.10 1.26 4.61
N HIS A 89 4.16 0.32 3.68
CA HIS A 89 3.53 0.44 2.37
C HIS A 89 2.78 -0.83 2.02
N LEU A 90 1.70 -0.69 1.26
CA LEU A 90 1.00 -1.80 0.62
C LEU A 90 0.65 -1.42 -0.82
N TYR A 91 0.49 -2.42 -1.66
CA TYR A 91 -0.08 -2.25 -2.99
C TYR A 91 -1.10 -3.36 -3.28
N PHE A 92 -2.05 -3.02 -4.13
CA PHE A 92 -3.09 -3.96 -4.56
C PHE A 92 -3.23 -3.84 -6.07
N GLY A 93 -2.71 -4.82 -6.78
CA GLY A 93 -2.94 -4.97 -8.21
C GLY A 93 -4.32 -5.57 -8.52
N ASP A 94 -4.64 -5.68 -9.79
CA ASP A 94 -5.85 -6.35 -10.28
C ASP A 94 -5.88 -7.85 -9.92
N TYR A 95 -4.71 -8.46 -9.70
CA TYR A 95 -4.54 -9.85 -9.23
C TYR A 95 -4.77 -10.04 -7.71
N SER A 96 -4.93 -8.97 -6.94
CA SER A 96 -5.08 -9.03 -5.47
C SER A 96 -6.54 -9.10 -5.00
N GLN A 97 -7.49 -9.46 -5.85
CA GLN A 97 -8.95 -9.39 -5.59
C GLN A 97 -9.37 -10.13 -4.32
N ASP A 98 -8.82 -11.32 -4.08
CA ASP A 98 -9.20 -12.13 -2.93
C ASP A 98 -8.73 -11.50 -1.61
N ARG A 99 -7.51 -10.93 -1.59
CA ARG A 99 -7.00 -10.19 -0.44
C ARG A 99 -7.82 -8.92 -0.20
N ILE A 100 -8.14 -8.16 -1.24
CA ILE A 100 -8.95 -6.93 -1.18
C ILE A 100 -10.32 -7.19 -0.54
N LYS A 101 -10.98 -8.29 -0.91
CA LYS A 101 -12.31 -8.63 -0.37
C LYS A 101 -12.28 -8.97 1.12
N GLN A 102 -11.14 -9.45 1.62
CA GLN A 102 -11.01 -9.97 2.98
C GLN A 102 -10.55 -8.94 4.00
N ILE A 103 -9.96 -7.81 3.59
CA ILE A 103 -9.28 -6.90 4.51
C ILE A 103 -9.92 -5.52 4.57
N ILE A 104 -9.76 -4.89 5.73
CA ILE A 104 -10.03 -3.47 5.97
C ILE A 104 -8.77 -2.85 6.58
N LEU A 105 -8.37 -1.70 6.06
CA LEU A 105 -7.20 -0.97 6.54
C LEU A 105 -7.58 0.11 7.56
N SER A 106 -6.59 0.51 8.35
CA SER A 106 -6.70 1.64 9.28
C SER A 106 -6.74 2.98 8.55
N THR A 107 -7.48 3.96 9.09
CA THR A 107 -7.41 5.37 8.71
C THR A 107 -6.01 6.00 8.91
N GLY A 108 -5.11 5.30 9.58
CA GLY A 108 -3.69 5.64 9.63
C GLY A 108 -2.94 5.42 8.31
N MET A 109 -3.56 4.73 7.36
CA MET A 109 -3.04 4.58 5.99
C MET A 109 -3.65 5.66 5.08
N CYS A 110 -2.88 6.07 4.09
CA CYS A 110 -3.33 6.88 2.96
C CYS A 110 -3.30 6.02 1.71
N GLY A 111 -4.41 5.95 0.99
CA GLY A 111 -4.56 5.18 -0.24
C GLY A 111 -4.69 6.07 -1.46
N LEU A 112 -4.00 5.70 -2.52
CA LEU A 112 -4.03 6.34 -3.82
C LEU A 112 -4.46 5.33 -4.88
N GLU A 113 -5.62 5.55 -5.49
CA GLU A 113 -6.06 4.84 -6.69
C GLU A 113 -5.25 5.33 -7.88
N CYS A 114 -4.90 4.45 -8.80
CA CYS A 114 -4.15 4.80 -10.01
C CYS A 114 -4.60 3.98 -11.22
N PRO A 115 -4.29 4.44 -12.45
CA PRO A 115 -4.44 3.60 -13.64
C PRO A 115 -3.58 2.34 -13.56
N ASP A 116 -4.00 1.27 -14.20
CA ASP A 116 -3.31 -0.02 -14.25
C ASP A 116 -1.84 0.08 -14.70
N TYR A 117 -1.56 0.98 -15.66
CA TYR A 117 -0.22 1.22 -16.19
C TYR A 117 0.68 2.09 -15.29
N ALA A 118 0.17 2.61 -14.18
CA ALA A 118 0.91 3.49 -13.27
C ALA A 118 1.17 2.87 -11.88
N LEU A 119 0.58 1.72 -11.56
CA LEU A 119 0.68 1.07 -10.25
C LEU A 119 2.14 0.83 -9.85
N GLU A 120 2.92 0.21 -10.72
CA GLU A 120 4.31 -0.17 -10.44
C GLU A 120 5.22 1.05 -10.28
N TYR A 121 4.95 2.11 -11.05
CA TYR A 121 5.67 3.38 -10.95
C TYR A 121 5.38 4.06 -9.61
N LEU A 122 4.11 4.17 -9.23
CA LEU A 122 3.69 4.79 -7.98
C LEU A 122 4.09 3.95 -6.76
N TRP A 123 4.09 2.63 -6.90
CA TRP A 123 4.64 1.73 -5.88
C TRP A 123 6.09 2.03 -5.57
N ASN A 124 6.94 2.13 -6.60
CA ASN A 124 8.34 2.50 -6.41
C ASN A 124 8.51 3.96 -5.93
N PHE A 125 7.63 4.86 -6.36
CA PHE A 125 7.65 6.25 -5.92
C PHE A 125 7.43 6.38 -4.41
N ILE A 126 6.40 5.73 -3.84
CA ILE A 126 6.13 5.81 -2.40
C ILE A 126 7.16 5.09 -1.53
N GLN A 127 7.91 4.14 -2.09
CA GLN A 127 9.00 3.45 -1.39
C GLN A 127 10.33 4.23 -1.45
N ASN A 128 10.40 5.28 -2.24
CA ASN A 128 11.63 6.05 -2.38
C ASN A 128 11.93 6.83 -1.08
N LYS A 129 13.19 6.83 -0.69
CA LYS A 129 13.66 7.58 0.47
C LYS A 129 13.28 9.06 0.44
N GLN A 130 13.32 9.70 -0.73
CA GLN A 130 12.93 11.10 -0.89
C GLN A 130 11.45 11.34 -0.53
N PHE A 131 10.56 10.40 -0.90
CA PHE A 131 9.14 10.46 -0.54
C PHE A 131 8.98 10.36 0.99
N GLU A 132 9.64 9.38 1.63
CA GLU A 132 9.58 9.19 3.07
C GLU A 132 10.14 10.39 3.85
N ASP A 133 11.31 10.90 3.44
CA ASP A 133 11.91 12.09 4.06
C ASP A 133 10.97 13.32 3.94
N THR A 134 10.33 13.51 2.78
CA THR A 134 9.37 14.62 2.57
C THR A 134 8.12 14.43 3.43
N LYS A 135 7.57 13.22 3.49
CA LYS A 135 6.44 12.85 4.35
C LYS A 135 6.74 13.16 5.82
N ASP A 136 7.92 12.78 6.29
CA ASP A 136 8.33 12.97 7.67
C ASP A 136 8.55 14.44 8.04
N VAL A 137 9.02 15.24 7.11
CA VAL A 137 9.12 16.70 7.27
C VAL A 137 7.72 17.32 7.40
N LEU A 138 6.80 16.95 6.51
CA LEU A 138 5.42 17.47 6.52
C LEU A 138 4.62 17.00 7.76
N ALA A 139 4.91 15.82 8.28
CA ALA A 139 4.29 15.31 9.49
C ALA A 139 4.80 15.98 10.77
N SER A 140 5.74 16.92 10.69
CA SER A 140 6.32 17.59 11.86
C SER A 140 5.41 18.69 12.39
N GLY A 141 5.03 18.65 13.68
CA GLY A 141 4.30 19.76 14.32
C GLY A 141 3.08 19.39 15.16
N ALA A 142 2.70 18.11 15.25
CA ALA A 142 1.57 17.63 16.05
C ALA A 142 2.03 16.72 17.21
N ILE A 143 1.17 16.56 18.25
CA ILE A 143 1.38 15.64 19.36
C ILE A 143 1.47 14.18 18.86
N GLN A 144 0.72 13.86 17.77
CA GLN A 144 0.88 12.63 17.01
C GLN A 144 1.21 13.03 15.56
N PRO A 145 2.50 13.09 15.20
CA PRO A 145 2.93 13.60 13.92
C PRO A 145 2.51 12.66 12.79
N ALA A 146 1.55 13.10 11.99
CA ALA A 146 1.07 12.42 10.82
C ALA A 146 0.66 13.45 9.75
N ILE A 147 0.92 13.14 8.49
CA ILE A 147 0.46 13.98 7.39
C ILE A 147 -1.07 13.91 7.25
N ASN A 148 -1.66 15.03 6.86
CA ASN A 148 -3.04 15.10 6.44
C ASN A 148 -3.15 15.09 4.89
N ASN A 149 -4.38 15.01 4.38
CA ASN A 149 -4.56 14.93 2.94
C ASN A 149 -4.11 16.20 2.19
N ASN A 150 -4.14 17.37 2.84
CA ASN A 150 -3.70 18.62 2.21
C ASN A 150 -2.18 18.68 2.05
N ASP A 151 -1.43 17.99 2.92
CA ASP A 151 0.03 17.94 2.85
C ASP A 151 0.51 17.27 1.56
N LEU A 152 -0.33 16.43 0.94
CA LEU A 152 -0.05 15.82 -0.36
C LEU A 152 0.13 16.85 -1.49
N ASN A 153 -0.35 18.09 -1.33
CA ASN A 153 -0.09 19.20 -2.25
C ASN A 153 1.37 19.66 -2.22
N SER A 154 2.12 19.30 -1.20
CA SER A 154 3.54 19.66 -1.04
C SER A 154 4.48 18.53 -1.45
N ILE A 155 3.94 17.40 -1.90
CA ILE A 155 4.73 16.26 -2.40
C ILE A 155 4.67 16.29 -3.92
N TRP A 156 5.81 16.48 -4.55
CA TRP A 156 5.93 16.54 -6.01
C TRP A 156 6.12 15.14 -6.58
N VAL A 157 5.39 14.83 -7.63
CA VAL A 157 5.52 13.61 -8.43
C VAL A 157 5.89 13.95 -9.86
N LEU A 158 6.89 13.26 -10.38
CA LEU A 158 7.25 13.35 -11.78
C LEU A 158 6.31 12.46 -12.58
N VAL A 159 5.66 13.00 -13.59
CA VAL A 159 4.68 12.30 -14.43
C VAL A 159 5.30 12.02 -15.80
N PRO A 160 5.77 10.79 -16.05
CA PRO A 160 6.29 10.38 -17.35
C PRO A 160 5.19 10.33 -18.42
N ASP A 161 5.60 10.27 -19.69
CA ASP A 161 4.68 9.96 -20.77
C ASP A 161 4.01 8.59 -20.57
N ILE A 162 2.75 8.48 -20.95
CA ILE A 162 1.96 7.23 -20.80
C ILE A 162 2.65 6.04 -21.48
N SER A 163 3.31 6.24 -22.61
CA SER A 163 4.07 5.20 -23.31
C SER A 163 5.20 4.63 -22.45
N VAL A 164 5.91 5.49 -21.74
CA VAL A 164 6.99 5.10 -20.81
C VAL A 164 6.42 4.35 -19.62
N LEU A 165 5.33 4.84 -19.03
CA LEU A 165 4.64 4.16 -17.93
C LEU A 165 4.17 2.75 -18.33
N LYS A 166 3.55 2.62 -19.51
CA LYS A 166 3.12 1.31 -20.03
C LYS A 166 4.28 0.35 -20.25
N MET A 167 5.39 0.81 -20.84
CA MET A 167 6.58 -0.03 -21.01
C MET A 167 7.20 -0.43 -19.67
N TYR A 168 7.18 0.45 -18.70
CA TYR A 168 7.65 0.16 -17.35
C TYR A 168 6.76 -0.88 -16.66
N SER A 169 5.44 -0.67 -16.68
CA SER A 169 4.46 -1.59 -16.13
C SER A 169 4.57 -2.98 -16.75
N GLN A 170 4.67 -3.10 -18.07
CA GLN A 170 4.84 -4.40 -18.75
C GLN A 170 6.05 -5.21 -18.25
N ARG A 171 7.11 -4.54 -17.80
CA ARG A 171 8.32 -5.20 -17.30
C ARG A 171 8.26 -5.50 -15.81
N VAL A 172 7.63 -4.64 -15.03
CA VAL A 172 7.66 -4.71 -13.56
C VAL A 172 6.44 -5.45 -12.99
N LYS A 173 5.27 -5.34 -13.62
CA LYS A 173 4.05 -6.02 -13.17
C LYS A 173 4.25 -7.52 -12.95
N PRO A 174 4.86 -8.31 -13.85
CA PRO A 174 5.08 -9.74 -13.62
C PRO A 174 5.93 -10.03 -12.37
N LEU A 175 6.87 -9.14 -12.02
CA LEU A 175 7.70 -9.28 -10.82
C LEU A 175 6.89 -9.03 -9.56
N LEU A 176 5.99 -8.02 -9.57
CA LEU A 176 5.11 -7.76 -8.43
C LEU A 176 4.05 -8.86 -8.26
N GLU A 177 3.53 -9.41 -9.35
CA GLU A 177 2.63 -10.56 -9.31
C GLU A 177 3.33 -11.80 -8.73
N MET A 178 4.55 -12.07 -9.14
CA MET A 178 5.36 -13.17 -8.59
C MET A 178 5.61 -12.95 -7.10
N LYS A 179 5.98 -11.74 -6.69
CA LYS A 179 6.16 -11.39 -5.28
C LYS A 179 4.89 -11.64 -4.49
N TYR A 180 3.74 -11.15 -4.98
CA TYR A 180 2.43 -11.35 -4.35
C TYR A 180 2.09 -12.84 -4.18
N ASN A 181 2.28 -13.64 -5.24
CA ASN A 181 1.99 -15.08 -5.20
C ASN A 181 2.89 -15.80 -4.19
N ASN A 182 4.17 -15.46 -4.12
CA ASN A 182 5.10 -16.02 -3.15
C ASN A 182 4.72 -15.63 -1.70
N GLU A 183 4.26 -14.41 -1.47
CA GLU A 183 3.76 -13.97 -0.16
C GLU A 183 2.51 -14.76 0.26
N GLU A 184 1.56 -14.97 -0.67
CA GLU A 184 0.36 -15.78 -0.43
C GLU A 184 0.71 -17.25 -0.13
N GLU A 185 1.67 -17.81 -0.85
CA GLU A 185 2.14 -19.17 -0.63
C GLU A 185 2.84 -19.30 0.73
N ASN A 186 3.76 -18.39 1.05
CA ASN A 186 4.42 -18.35 2.36
C ASN A 186 3.40 -18.26 3.50
N PHE A 187 2.39 -17.42 3.37
CA PHE A 187 1.33 -17.30 4.37
C PHE A 187 0.55 -18.61 4.57
N LYS A 188 0.27 -19.35 3.49
CA LYS A 188 -0.37 -20.66 3.57
C LYS A 188 0.54 -21.70 4.23
N LEU A 189 1.83 -21.70 3.88
CA LEU A 189 2.83 -22.61 4.45
C LEU A 189 3.04 -22.35 5.95
N GLU A 190 3.10 -21.08 6.37
CA GLU A 190 3.18 -20.70 7.78
C GLU A 190 1.97 -21.21 8.58
N LYS A 191 0.76 -21.02 8.09
CA LYS A 191 -0.45 -21.55 8.72
C LYS A 191 -0.44 -23.08 8.81
N LEU A 192 0.01 -23.75 7.75
CA LEU A 192 0.12 -25.21 7.72
C LEU A 192 1.16 -25.71 8.74
N ARG A 193 2.32 -25.07 8.81
CA ARG A 193 3.36 -25.36 9.80
C ARG A 193 2.79 -25.21 11.22
N ASP A 194 2.15 -24.10 11.52
CA ASP A 194 1.63 -23.79 12.86
C ASP A 194 0.48 -24.74 13.26
N PHE A 195 -0.26 -25.25 12.30
CA PHE A 195 -1.26 -26.29 12.51
C PHE A 195 -0.63 -27.67 12.76
N LEU A 196 0.38 -28.05 11.96
CA LEU A 196 0.97 -29.39 12.01
C LEU A 196 1.97 -29.57 13.17
N LEU A 197 2.70 -28.52 13.54
CA LEU A 197 3.76 -28.61 14.54
C LEU A 197 3.28 -29.12 15.90
N PRO A 198 2.17 -28.63 16.49
CA PRO A 198 1.63 -29.17 17.73
C PRO A 198 1.20 -30.65 17.60
N MET A 199 0.65 -31.05 16.45
CA MET A 199 0.20 -32.42 16.21
C MET A 199 1.39 -33.40 16.11
N LEU A 200 2.49 -32.94 15.48
CA LEU A 200 3.74 -33.74 15.46
C LEU A 200 4.36 -33.87 16.84
N MET A 201 4.42 -32.76 17.62
CA MET A 201 4.97 -32.77 18.98
C MET A 201 4.17 -33.71 19.93
N ASN A 202 2.86 -33.80 19.73
CA ASN A 202 1.97 -34.66 20.52
C ASN A 202 1.87 -36.11 19.97
N GLY A 203 2.62 -36.47 18.93
CA GLY A 203 2.62 -37.79 18.32
C GLY A 203 1.32 -38.15 17.60
N GLN A 204 0.47 -37.18 17.29
CA GLN A 204 -0.82 -37.37 16.58
C GLN A 204 -0.63 -37.66 15.09
N ILE A 205 0.47 -37.22 14.53
CA ILE A 205 0.90 -37.48 13.14
C ILE A 205 2.35 -37.95 13.12
N LYS A 206 2.68 -38.82 12.17
CA LYS A 206 4.05 -39.25 11.90
C LYS A 206 4.46 -38.77 10.52
N VAL A 207 5.70 -38.32 10.41
CA VAL A 207 6.32 -38.06 9.10
C VAL A 207 6.87 -39.40 8.63
N GLY A 208 6.35 -39.92 7.50
CA GLY A 208 6.82 -41.13 6.86
C GLY A 208 8.12 -40.93 6.10
#